data_26652f5a36b9d268a985842e668cc672
#
_entry.id   26652f5a36b9d268a985842e668cc672
#
_cell.length_a   1.000
_cell.length_b   1.000
_cell.length_c   1.000
_cell.angle_alpha   90.00
_cell.angle_beta   90.00
_cell.angle_gamma   90.00
#
_symmetry.space_group_name_H-M   'P 1'
#
loop_
_entity.id
_entity.type
_entity.pdbx_description
1 polymer ?
#
loop_
_entity_poly.entity_id
_entity_poly.type
_entity_poly.pdbx_seq_one_letter_code
_entity_poly.pdbx_strand_id
1 'polypeptide(L)'
;RDVERSRGLGDVYKRQQQQRVAIARALVNEPKVLLLDEPLGALDLKMRKTMQIELKNIQQEVGITFVYVTHDQEEALTMSDTIVVMNEGQIQQIGTPIDIYNEPENRFVAQFIGESNIIEGIFVKDYLVEFDGKQFECVDKGFDDGQDVDIVLRPEDLDIVEVGKGKIEGVVTSIVFKGVHYEIIVETKDRDYMVHTTCLLYTSPSPRDLSTSR
;
A
#
# COMPACT_ATOMS: atom_id res chain seq x y z
N ARG A 1 27.91 12.06 25.42
CA ARG A 1 26.84 12.08 24.38
C ARG A 1 27.36 11.60 23.01
N ASP A 2 28.57 11.92 22.61
CA ASP A 2 29.13 11.53 21.30
C ASP A 2 29.56 10.04 21.24
N VAL A 3 29.91 9.43 22.36
CA VAL A 3 30.29 8.01 22.42
C VAL A 3 29.10 7.07 22.23
N GLU A 4 27.91 7.43 22.67
CA GLU A 4 26.68 6.63 22.43
C GLU A 4 26.24 6.69 20.97
N ARG A 5 26.34 7.86 20.32
CA ARG A 5 26.06 7.99 18.86
C ARG A 5 27.05 7.17 18.02
N SER A 6 28.31 7.14 18.40
CA SER A 6 29.35 6.36 17.71
C SER A 6 29.13 4.84 17.84
N ARG A 7 28.65 4.34 18.98
CA ARG A 7 28.31 2.91 19.15
C ARG A 7 27.11 2.50 18.31
N GLY A 8 26.06 3.30 18.24
CA GLY A 8 24.88 3.01 17.42
C GLY A 8 25.20 2.91 15.93
N LEU A 9 26.00 3.82 15.38
CA LEU A 9 26.44 3.78 13.98
C LEU A 9 27.31 2.57 13.66
N GLY A 10 28.21 2.17 14.59
CA GLY A 10 29.04 0.98 14.43
C GLY A 10 28.22 -0.32 14.41
N ASP A 11 27.19 -0.42 15.22
CA ASP A 11 26.34 -1.59 15.30
C ASP A 11 25.42 -1.73 14.04
N VAL A 12 24.91 -0.65 13.51
CA VAL A 12 24.14 -0.61 12.27
C VAL A 12 25.00 -1.05 11.09
N TYR A 13 26.20 -0.47 10.94
CA TYR A 13 27.14 -0.85 9.89
C TYR A 13 27.55 -2.33 9.99
N LYS A 14 27.75 -2.85 11.20
CA LYS A 14 28.07 -4.25 11.44
C LYS A 14 26.94 -5.18 10.99
N ARG A 15 25.69 -4.84 11.24
CA ARG A 15 24.53 -5.64 10.81
C ARG A 15 24.43 -5.73 9.29
N GLN A 16 24.61 -4.61 8.58
CA GLN A 16 24.62 -4.58 7.12
C GLN A 16 25.72 -5.48 6.54
N GLN A 17 26.94 -5.41 7.10
CA GLN A 17 28.04 -6.26 6.68
C GLN A 17 27.75 -7.75 6.92
N GLN A 18 27.14 -8.10 8.04
CA GLN A 18 26.75 -9.48 8.35
C GLN A 18 25.72 -10.00 7.33
N GLN A 19 24.78 -9.16 6.94
CA GLN A 19 23.75 -9.53 5.96
C GLN A 19 24.36 -9.74 4.56
N ARG A 20 25.23 -8.84 4.11
CA ARG A 20 25.95 -9.02 2.84
C ARG A 20 26.78 -10.32 2.83
N VAL A 21 27.44 -10.64 3.92
CA VAL A 21 28.20 -11.89 4.06
C VAL A 21 27.26 -13.12 4.02
N ALA A 22 26.10 -13.05 4.64
CA ALA A 22 25.13 -14.14 4.62
C ALA A 22 24.60 -14.40 3.19
N ILE A 23 24.27 -13.35 2.45
CA ILE A 23 23.83 -13.43 1.05
C ILE A 23 24.98 -13.98 0.17
N ALA A 24 26.19 -13.43 0.30
CA ALA A 24 27.34 -13.91 -0.45
C ALA A 24 27.61 -15.41 -0.21
N ARG A 25 27.53 -15.87 1.04
CA ARG A 25 27.69 -17.29 1.38
C ARG A 25 26.63 -18.17 0.73
N ALA A 26 25.39 -17.71 0.63
CA ALA A 26 24.32 -18.43 -0.02
C ALA A 26 24.52 -18.52 -1.55
N LEU A 27 25.07 -17.45 -2.15
CA LEU A 27 25.34 -17.37 -3.60
C LEU A 27 26.55 -18.16 -4.07
N VAL A 28 27.56 -18.40 -3.20
CA VAL A 28 28.79 -19.14 -3.57
C VAL A 28 28.50 -20.54 -4.15
N ASN A 29 27.40 -21.17 -3.75
CA ASN A 29 27.01 -22.49 -4.24
C ASN A 29 26.21 -22.44 -5.55
N GLU A 30 26.10 -21.30 -6.19
CA GLU A 30 25.34 -21.07 -7.43
C GLU A 30 23.93 -21.68 -7.39
N PRO A 31 23.10 -21.35 -6.38
CA PRO A 31 21.77 -21.94 -6.26
C PRO A 31 20.86 -21.46 -7.40
N LYS A 32 19.87 -22.27 -7.79
CA LYS A 32 18.82 -21.84 -8.72
C LYS A 32 17.79 -20.93 -8.09
N VAL A 33 17.59 -21.05 -6.77
CA VAL A 33 16.63 -20.28 -5.97
C VAL A 33 17.29 -19.85 -4.67
N LEU A 34 17.16 -18.57 -4.33
CA LEU A 34 17.58 -18.03 -3.05
C LEU A 34 16.36 -17.68 -2.20
N LEU A 35 16.29 -18.23 -0.98
CA LEU A 35 15.22 -17.96 -0.04
C LEU A 35 15.70 -16.89 0.96
N LEU A 36 14.95 -15.81 1.09
CA LEU A 36 15.21 -14.68 1.97
C LEU A 36 14.04 -14.50 2.92
N ASP A 37 14.23 -14.79 4.20
CA ASP A 37 13.21 -14.67 5.23
C ASP A 37 13.45 -13.39 6.03
N GLU A 38 12.57 -12.41 5.89
CA GLU A 38 12.63 -11.06 6.50
C GLU A 38 14.04 -10.43 6.48
N PRO A 39 14.74 -10.41 5.34
CA PRO A 39 16.15 -10.06 5.31
C PRO A 39 16.43 -8.60 5.69
N LEU A 40 15.45 -7.71 5.64
CA LEU A 40 15.61 -6.28 5.91
C LEU A 40 14.97 -5.83 7.23
N GLY A 41 14.26 -6.71 7.94
CA GLY A 41 13.48 -6.37 9.13
C GLY A 41 14.29 -5.77 10.29
N ALA A 42 15.58 -6.10 10.40
CA ALA A 42 16.46 -5.60 11.45
C ALA A 42 17.17 -4.27 11.12
N LEU A 43 16.93 -3.69 9.93
CA LEU A 43 17.60 -2.47 9.45
C LEU A 43 16.72 -1.23 9.67
N ASP A 44 17.38 -0.08 9.90
CA ASP A 44 16.70 1.21 9.88
C ASP A 44 16.23 1.58 8.44
N LEU A 45 15.30 2.52 8.34
CA LEU A 45 14.65 2.88 7.08
C LEU A 45 15.65 3.26 5.97
N LYS A 46 16.71 4.02 6.28
CA LYS A 46 17.69 4.46 5.28
C LYS A 46 18.52 3.29 4.77
N MET A 47 18.94 2.43 5.69
CA MET A 47 19.71 1.24 5.35
C MET A 47 18.88 0.21 4.60
N ARG A 48 17.60 0.06 4.97
CA ARG A 48 16.65 -0.81 4.29
C ARG A 48 16.54 -0.44 2.81
N LYS A 49 16.28 0.85 2.48
CA LYS A 49 16.21 1.33 1.09
C LYS A 49 17.50 1.08 0.31
N THR A 50 18.66 1.26 0.92
CA THR A 50 19.95 0.96 0.27
C THR A 50 20.08 -0.53 -0.02
N MET A 51 19.72 -1.40 0.94
CA MET A 51 19.84 -2.86 0.78
C MET A 51 18.80 -3.41 -0.22
N GLN A 52 17.61 -2.82 -0.32
CA GLN A 52 16.62 -3.17 -1.36
C GLN A 52 17.22 -3.01 -2.76
N ILE A 53 17.85 -1.86 -3.02
CA ILE A 53 18.50 -1.59 -4.30
C ILE A 53 19.64 -2.60 -4.56
N GLU A 54 20.49 -2.86 -3.55
CA GLU A 54 21.60 -3.82 -3.67
C GLU A 54 21.07 -5.23 -3.97
N LEU A 55 20.04 -5.71 -3.26
CA LEU A 55 19.44 -7.03 -3.48
C LEU A 55 18.86 -7.16 -4.88
N LYS A 56 18.18 -6.14 -5.37
CA LYS A 56 17.62 -6.13 -6.72
C LYS A 56 18.72 -6.17 -7.80
N ASN A 57 19.81 -5.42 -7.60
CA ASN A 57 20.96 -5.45 -8.50
C ASN A 57 21.63 -6.84 -8.51
N ILE A 58 21.85 -7.44 -7.34
CA ILE A 58 22.42 -8.79 -7.22
C ILE A 58 21.52 -9.81 -7.93
N GLN A 59 20.21 -9.75 -7.71
CA GLN A 59 19.25 -10.65 -8.36
C GLN A 59 19.34 -10.54 -9.89
N GLN A 60 19.42 -9.32 -10.42
CA GLN A 60 19.56 -9.09 -11.86
C GLN A 60 20.90 -9.57 -12.43
N GLU A 61 22.02 -9.35 -11.71
CA GLU A 61 23.36 -9.79 -12.13
C GLU A 61 23.48 -11.31 -12.13
N VAL A 62 22.96 -11.96 -11.09
CA VAL A 62 23.07 -13.42 -10.93
C VAL A 62 22.02 -14.17 -11.76
N GLY A 63 20.87 -13.55 -12.04
CA GLY A 63 19.81 -14.09 -12.89
C GLY A 63 19.10 -15.30 -12.30
N ILE A 64 19.08 -15.45 -10.95
CA ILE A 64 18.39 -16.54 -10.26
C ILE A 64 17.07 -16.05 -9.64
N THR A 65 16.20 -17.00 -9.31
CA THR A 65 14.95 -16.68 -8.61
C THR A 65 15.20 -16.37 -7.14
N PHE A 66 14.71 -15.22 -6.68
CA PHE A 66 14.64 -14.88 -5.26
C PHE A 66 13.23 -15.12 -4.76
N VAL A 67 13.08 -15.86 -3.68
CA VAL A 67 11.84 -15.96 -2.90
C VAL A 67 12.05 -15.14 -1.64
N TYR A 68 11.30 -14.05 -1.53
CA TYR A 68 11.45 -13.04 -0.50
C TYR A 68 10.22 -13.04 0.41
N VAL A 69 10.40 -13.36 1.69
CA VAL A 69 9.32 -13.31 2.67
C VAL A 69 9.44 -12.01 3.45
N THR A 70 8.38 -11.24 3.49
CA THR A 70 8.31 -9.96 4.23
C THR A 70 6.89 -9.70 4.73
N HIS A 71 6.77 -8.94 5.79
CA HIS A 71 5.52 -8.33 6.24
C HIS A 71 5.43 -6.83 5.87
N ASP A 72 6.46 -6.29 5.22
CA ASP A 72 6.51 -4.90 4.77
C ASP A 72 5.93 -4.80 3.35
N GLN A 73 4.82 -4.07 3.23
CA GLN A 73 4.08 -3.90 1.98
C GLN A 73 4.91 -3.13 0.93
N GLU A 74 5.66 -2.09 1.37
CA GLU A 74 6.52 -1.30 0.48
C GLU A 74 7.60 -2.18 -0.13
N GLU A 75 8.18 -3.10 0.66
CA GLU A 75 9.16 -4.07 0.16
C GLU A 75 8.56 -5.00 -0.89
N ALA A 76 7.39 -5.58 -0.60
CA ALA A 76 6.72 -6.48 -1.52
C ALA A 76 6.40 -5.79 -2.86
N LEU A 77 5.81 -4.59 -2.81
CA LEU A 77 5.40 -3.84 -4.00
C LEU A 77 6.58 -3.35 -4.85
N THR A 78 7.72 -2.98 -4.23
CA THR A 78 8.85 -2.36 -4.95
C THR A 78 9.88 -3.37 -5.46
N MET A 79 10.02 -4.52 -4.79
CA MET A 79 11.08 -5.48 -5.08
C MET A 79 10.64 -6.67 -5.92
N SER A 80 9.36 -7.04 -5.88
CA SER A 80 8.87 -8.29 -6.47
C SER A 80 8.40 -8.11 -7.91
N ASP A 81 8.54 -9.14 -8.71
CA ASP A 81 7.89 -9.27 -10.02
C ASP A 81 6.52 -9.97 -9.87
N THR A 82 6.41 -10.84 -8.86
CA THR A 82 5.17 -11.53 -8.49
C THR A 82 5.05 -11.54 -6.97
N ILE A 83 3.87 -11.18 -6.47
CA ILE A 83 3.52 -11.20 -5.05
C ILE A 83 2.58 -12.36 -4.78
N VAL A 84 2.81 -13.05 -3.68
CA VAL A 84 1.90 -14.05 -3.11
C VAL A 84 1.43 -13.54 -1.74
N VAL A 85 0.18 -13.12 -1.65
CA VAL A 85 -0.41 -12.71 -0.37
C VAL A 85 -0.92 -13.95 0.36
N MET A 86 -0.50 -14.11 1.62
CA MET A 86 -0.89 -15.26 2.44
C MET A 86 -1.55 -14.80 3.74
N ASN A 87 -2.55 -15.54 4.18
CA ASN A 87 -3.19 -15.37 5.47
C ASN A 87 -3.51 -16.74 6.08
N GLU A 88 -3.18 -16.95 7.34
CA GLU A 88 -3.43 -18.22 8.07
C GLU A 88 -2.98 -19.48 7.32
N GLY A 89 -1.83 -19.37 6.62
CA GLY A 89 -1.26 -20.48 5.84
C GLY A 89 -1.94 -20.75 4.50
N GLN A 90 -2.91 -19.92 4.10
CA GLN A 90 -3.59 -20.02 2.80
C GLN A 90 -3.20 -18.86 1.89
N ILE A 91 -3.07 -19.15 0.60
CA ILE A 91 -2.85 -18.14 -0.43
C ILE A 91 -4.17 -17.39 -0.63
N GLN A 92 -4.11 -16.07 -0.52
CA GLN A 92 -5.25 -15.18 -0.72
C GLN A 92 -5.30 -14.62 -2.15
N GLN A 93 -4.12 -14.29 -2.70
CA GLN A 93 -4.01 -13.80 -4.08
C GLN A 93 -2.57 -13.97 -4.57
N ILE A 94 -2.41 -14.17 -5.88
CA ILE A 94 -1.13 -14.17 -6.59
C ILE A 94 -1.27 -13.22 -7.78
N GLY A 95 -0.34 -12.27 -7.92
CA GLY A 95 -0.38 -11.32 -9.03
C GLY A 95 0.88 -10.46 -9.12
N THR A 96 0.92 -9.58 -10.09
CA THR A 96 1.94 -8.52 -10.13
C THR A 96 1.66 -7.49 -9.03
N PRO A 97 2.66 -6.67 -8.63
CA PRO A 97 2.45 -5.59 -7.67
C PRO A 97 1.27 -4.68 -8.03
N ILE A 98 1.12 -4.37 -9.31
CA ILE A 98 0.04 -3.51 -9.82
C ILE A 98 -1.32 -4.18 -9.68
N ASP A 99 -1.43 -5.46 -10.04
CA ASP A 99 -2.69 -6.20 -9.92
C ASP A 99 -3.13 -6.34 -8.47
N ILE A 100 -2.19 -6.70 -7.57
CA ILE A 100 -2.47 -6.85 -6.14
C ILE A 100 -2.94 -5.53 -5.50
N TYR A 101 -2.39 -4.40 -5.95
CA TYR A 101 -2.75 -3.09 -5.42
C TYR A 101 -4.10 -2.58 -5.98
N ASN A 102 -4.29 -2.68 -7.30
CA ASN A 102 -5.45 -2.12 -7.99
C ASN A 102 -6.67 -3.02 -7.97
N GLU A 103 -6.46 -4.35 -8.03
CA GLU A 103 -7.52 -5.36 -8.16
C GLU A 103 -7.41 -6.42 -7.06
N PRO A 104 -7.56 -6.05 -5.76
CA PRO A 104 -7.50 -7.01 -4.67
C PRO A 104 -8.70 -7.97 -4.73
N GLU A 105 -8.44 -9.30 -4.68
CA GLU A 105 -9.47 -10.32 -4.78
C GLU A 105 -10.41 -10.38 -3.56
N ASN A 106 -9.98 -9.84 -2.42
CA ASN A 106 -10.80 -9.79 -1.21
C ASN A 106 -10.41 -8.66 -0.26
N ARG A 107 -11.27 -8.39 0.72
CA ARG A 107 -11.11 -7.36 1.74
C ARG A 107 -9.77 -7.46 2.49
N PHE A 108 -9.30 -8.68 2.77
CA PHE A 108 -8.02 -8.88 3.46
C PHE A 108 -6.85 -8.36 2.63
N VAL A 109 -6.78 -8.71 1.34
CA VAL A 109 -5.72 -8.24 0.44
C VAL A 109 -5.77 -6.73 0.30
N ALA A 110 -6.96 -6.14 0.12
CA ALA A 110 -7.14 -4.70 0.01
C ALA A 110 -6.59 -3.94 1.23
N GLN A 111 -6.89 -4.43 2.45
CA GLN A 111 -6.43 -3.84 3.71
C GLN A 111 -4.95 -4.11 3.99
N PHE A 112 -4.46 -5.29 3.58
CA PHE A 112 -3.08 -5.70 3.85
C PHE A 112 -2.07 -4.96 2.97
N ILE A 113 -2.42 -4.64 1.72
CA ILE A 113 -1.48 -4.06 0.75
C ILE A 113 -1.38 -2.53 0.81
N GLY A 114 -2.35 -1.87 1.40
CA GLY A 114 -2.34 -0.40 1.52
C GLY A 114 -3.55 0.12 2.26
N GLU A 115 -3.46 1.39 2.63
CA GLU A 115 -4.59 2.08 3.22
C GLU A 115 -5.75 2.14 2.22
N SER A 116 -6.97 1.87 2.69
CA SER A 116 -8.15 1.80 1.82
C SER A 116 -9.41 2.16 2.59
N ASN A 117 -10.29 2.88 1.95
CA ASN A 117 -11.69 2.98 2.36
C ASN A 117 -12.42 1.78 1.76
N ILE A 118 -12.87 0.84 2.59
CA ILE A 118 -13.66 -0.31 2.14
C ILE A 118 -15.10 -0.10 2.53
N ILE A 119 -15.97 -0.08 1.53
CA ILE A 119 -17.35 0.35 1.61
C ILE A 119 -18.23 -0.79 1.11
N GLU A 120 -19.22 -1.18 1.91
CA GLU A 120 -20.27 -2.07 1.46
C GLU A 120 -21.19 -1.31 0.51
N GLY A 121 -21.42 -1.86 -0.68
CA GLY A 121 -22.25 -1.26 -1.71
C GLY A 121 -22.87 -2.29 -2.61
N ILE A 122 -23.57 -1.84 -3.63
CA ILE A 122 -24.28 -2.69 -4.59
C ILE A 122 -23.70 -2.47 -5.97
N PHE A 123 -23.38 -3.57 -6.65
CA PHE A 123 -23.03 -3.55 -8.07
C PHE A 123 -24.35 -3.38 -8.87
N VAL A 124 -24.53 -2.21 -9.47
CA VAL A 124 -25.78 -1.90 -10.19
C VAL A 124 -25.77 -2.55 -11.57
N LYS A 125 -24.68 -2.44 -12.29
CA LYS A 125 -24.36 -3.03 -13.59
C LYS A 125 -22.89 -2.80 -13.93
N ASP A 126 -22.41 -3.34 -15.03
CA ASP A 126 -21.06 -3.09 -15.52
C ASP A 126 -20.70 -1.60 -15.47
N TYR A 127 -19.57 -1.31 -14.82
CA TYR A 127 -19.02 0.03 -14.63
C TYR A 127 -19.84 0.97 -13.74
N LEU A 128 -20.79 0.45 -12.93
CA LEU A 128 -21.61 1.27 -12.05
C LEU A 128 -21.89 0.59 -10.72
N VAL A 129 -21.52 1.27 -9.64
CA VAL A 129 -21.77 0.84 -8.25
C VAL A 129 -22.60 1.87 -7.51
N GLU A 130 -23.29 1.44 -6.45
CA GLU A 130 -24.05 2.31 -5.57
C GLU A 130 -23.60 2.12 -4.13
N PHE A 131 -23.26 3.22 -3.46
CA PHE A 131 -23.00 3.30 -2.03
C PHE A 131 -23.39 4.68 -1.50
N ASP A 132 -23.68 4.77 -0.20
CA ASP A 132 -24.14 5.98 0.49
C ASP A 132 -25.33 6.64 -0.26
N GLY A 133 -26.21 5.81 -0.88
CA GLY A 133 -27.39 6.25 -1.62
C GLY A 133 -27.11 6.97 -2.93
N LYS A 134 -25.89 6.86 -3.47
CA LYS A 134 -25.49 7.52 -4.72
C LYS A 134 -24.76 6.55 -5.65
N GLN A 135 -24.87 6.79 -6.96
CA GLN A 135 -24.23 5.97 -7.97
C GLN A 135 -22.90 6.58 -8.43
N PHE A 136 -21.90 5.70 -8.58
CA PHE A 136 -20.55 6.02 -8.98
C PHE A 136 -20.09 5.13 -10.12
N GLU A 137 -19.35 5.71 -11.06
CA GLU A 137 -18.65 4.93 -12.08
C GLU A 137 -17.52 4.14 -11.45
N CYS A 138 -17.33 2.88 -11.88
CA CYS A 138 -16.22 2.03 -11.49
C CYS A 138 -15.57 1.41 -12.74
N VAL A 139 -14.48 0.68 -12.55
CA VAL A 139 -13.76 0.00 -13.64
C VAL A 139 -14.20 -1.46 -13.81
N ASP A 140 -14.94 -1.99 -12.85
CA ASP A 140 -15.28 -3.40 -12.74
C ASP A 140 -16.49 -3.78 -13.57
N LYS A 141 -16.51 -5.06 -13.97
CA LYS A 141 -17.58 -5.68 -14.73
C LYS A 141 -17.68 -7.17 -14.42
N GLY A 142 -18.81 -7.77 -14.77
CA GLY A 142 -19.01 -9.21 -14.71
C GLY A 142 -19.52 -9.72 -13.37
N PHE A 143 -19.94 -8.85 -12.47
CA PHE A 143 -20.75 -9.20 -11.30
C PHE A 143 -22.22 -9.28 -11.68
N ASP A 144 -23.04 -9.92 -10.87
CA ASP A 144 -24.49 -9.95 -11.08
C ASP A 144 -25.11 -8.59 -10.74
N ASP A 145 -26.08 -8.15 -11.54
CA ASP A 145 -26.82 -6.90 -11.29
C ASP A 145 -27.54 -6.96 -9.93
N GLY A 146 -27.27 -6.00 -9.07
CA GLY A 146 -27.80 -5.94 -7.71
C GLY A 146 -27.05 -6.75 -6.67
N GLN A 147 -25.87 -7.28 -6.99
CA GLN A 147 -25.02 -8.01 -6.06
C GLN A 147 -24.41 -7.08 -5.01
N ASP A 148 -24.41 -7.53 -3.74
CA ASP A 148 -23.64 -6.89 -2.67
C ASP A 148 -22.15 -7.08 -2.91
N VAL A 149 -21.39 -5.99 -2.86
CA VAL A 149 -19.94 -5.97 -3.11
C VAL A 149 -19.22 -5.10 -2.10
N ASP A 150 -17.96 -5.45 -1.82
CA ASP A 150 -17.02 -4.56 -1.12
C ASP A 150 -16.35 -3.64 -2.17
N ILE A 151 -16.57 -2.34 -2.03
CA ILE A 151 -15.96 -1.31 -2.89
C ILE A 151 -14.70 -0.81 -2.22
N VAL A 152 -13.58 -0.89 -2.92
CA VAL A 152 -12.28 -0.42 -2.44
C VAL A 152 -11.99 0.93 -3.09
N LEU A 153 -11.91 1.98 -2.25
CA LEU A 153 -11.49 3.31 -2.66
C LEU A 153 -10.14 3.63 -2.03
N ARG A 154 -9.13 3.85 -2.86
CA ARG A 154 -7.84 4.30 -2.36
C ARG A 154 -7.91 5.76 -1.89
N PRO A 155 -7.27 6.13 -0.79
CA PRO A 155 -7.32 7.51 -0.28
C PRO A 155 -6.83 8.56 -1.27
N GLU A 156 -5.92 8.20 -2.17
CA GLU A 156 -5.39 9.05 -3.24
C GLU A 156 -6.34 9.24 -4.43
N ASP A 157 -7.36 8.39 -4.57
CA ASP A 157 -8.37 8.50 -5.62
C ASP A 157 -9.55 9.41 -5.20
N LEU A 158 -9.53 9.90 -3.98
CA LEU A 158 -10.57 10.80 -3.44
C LEU A 158 -10.10 12.25 -3.48
N ASP A 159 -10.90 13.10 -4.11
CA ASP A 159 -10.67 14.54 -4.15
C ASP A 159 -11.60 15.29 -3.21
N ILE A 160 -11.06 16.25 -2.47
CA ILE A 160 -11.85 17.21 -1.69
C ILE A 160 -12.11 18.45 -2.55
N VAL A 161 -13.40 18.71 -2.81
CA VAL A 161 -13.85 19.83 -3.64
C VAL A 161 -14.70 20.82 -2.84
N GLU A 162 -15.05 21.94 -3.45
CA GLU A 162 -15.94 22.92 -2.84
C GLU A 162 -17.34 22.35 -2.60
N VAL A 163 -18.01 22.83 -1.56
CA VAL A 163 -19.40 22.45 -1.21
C VAL A 163 -20.33 22.57 -2.43
N GLY A 164 -21.09 21.52 -2.68
CA GLY A 164 -22.03 21.43 -3.80
C GLY A 164 -21.42 20.99 -5.14
N LYS A 165 -20.11 20.71 -5.20
CA LYS A 165 -19.45 20.17 -6.41
C LYS A 165 -19.19 18.68 -6.34
N GLY A 166 -19.16 18.08 -5.16
CA GLY A 166 -18.95 16.66 -4.95
C GLY A 166 -20.26 15.86 -4.86
N LYS A 167 -20.13 14.54 -4.89
CA LYS A 167 -21.29 13.65 -4.71
C LYS A 167 -21.58 13.38 -3.23
N ILE A 168 -20.56 13.38 -2.35
CA ILE A 168 -20.67 13.10 -0.92
C ILE A 168 -20.30 14.35 -0.15
N GLU A 169 -21.09 14.72 0.85
CA GLU A 169 -20.83 15.85 1.75
C GLU A 169 -20.33 15.34 3.08
N GLY A 170 -19.29 16.01 3.62
CA GLY A 170 -18.71 15.66 4.92
C GLY A 170 -17.98 16.82 5.57
N VAL A 171 -17.54 16.59 6.78
CA VAL A 171 -16.80 17.57 7.60
C VAL A 171 -15.38 17.04 7.82
N VAL A 172 -14.38 17.86 7.52
CA VAL A 172 -12.99 17.52 7.83
C VAL A 172 -12.78 17.54 9.34
N THR A 173 -12.48 16.40 9.92
CA THR A 173 -12.25 16.22 11.37
C THR A 173 -10.78 16.12 11.74
N SER A 174 -9.93 15.67 10.80
CA SER A 174 -8.50 15.55 11.04
C SER A 174 -7.70 15.89 9.78
N ILE A 175 -6.55 16.53 9.97
CA ILE A 175 -5.55 16.80 8.91
C ILE A 175 -4.18 16.55 9.50
N VAL A 176 -3.44 15.56 8.94
CA VAL A 176 -2.11 15.19 9.39
C VAL A 176 -1.13 15.22 8.22
N PHE A 177 -0.04 15.93 8.35
CA PHE A 177 1.02 15.93 7.34
C PHE A 177 1.96 14.73 7.52
N LYS A 178 2.03 13.86 6.52
CA LYS A 178 2.87 12.63 6.51
C LYS A 178 4.22 12.82 5.79
N GLY A 179 4.62 14.05 5.50
CA GLY A 179 5.90 14.38 4.84
C GLY A 179 5.80 14.59 3.32
N VAL A 180 5.05 13.78 2.60
CA VAL A 180 4.84 13.90 1.14
C VAL A 180 3.39 14.20 0.77
N HIS A 181 2.45 13.86 1.62
CA HIS A 181 1.02 14.14 1.46
C HIS A 181 0.38 14.50 2.80
N TYR A 182 -0.83 15.00 2.75
CA TYR A 182 -1.71 15.15 3.89
C TYR A 182 -2.69 13.99 3.91
N GLU A 183 -2.82 13.37 5.08
CA GLU A 183 -3.90 12.44 5.41
C GLU A 183 -5.03 13.24 6.04
N ILE A 184 -6.20 13.17 5.44
CA ILE A 184 -7.37 13.91 5.86
C ILE A 184 -8.48 12.92 6.18
N ILE A 185 -9.10 13.07 7.36
CA ILE A 185 -10.31 12.31 7.70
C ILE A 185 -11.52 13.22 7.50
N VAL A 186 -12.46 12.73 6.72
CA VAL A 186 -13.73 13.40 6.43
C VAL A 186 -14.86 12.57 7.01
N GLU A 187 -15.49 13.08 8.05
CA GLU A 187 -16.68 12.48 8.66
C GLU A 187 -17.90 12.85 7.83
N THR A 188 -18.62 11.82 7.36
CA THR A 188 -19.89 11.96 6.68
C THR A 188 -21.02 11.45 7.58
N LYS A 189 -22.25 11.48 7.10
CA LYS A 189 -23.41 10.96 7.85
C LYS A 189 -23.32 9.46 8.10
N ASP A 190 -22.71 8.72 7.16
CA ASP A 190 -22.78 7.26 7.13
C ASP A 190 -21.45 6.62 7.61
N ARG A 191 -20.29 7.29 7.35
CA ARG A 191 -18.96 6.78 7.70
C ARG A 191 -17.88 7.86 7.59
N ASP A 192 -16.66 7.49 8.00
CA ASP A 192 -15.48 8.31 7.81
C ASP A 192 -14.76 7.89 6.53
N TYR A 193 -14.24 8.88 5.80
CA TYR A 193 -13.39 8.67 4.62
C TYR A 193 -11.99 9.19 4.89
N MET A 194 -10.99 8.37 4.58
CA MET A 194 -9.60 8.77 4.51
C MET A 194 -9.28 9.28 3.11
N VAL A 195 -8.68 10.45 3.02
CA VAL A 195 -8.28 11.10 1.77
C VAL A 195 -6.80 11.47 1.83
N HIS A 196 -6.04 11.15 0.79
CA HIS A 196 -4.67 11.61 0.62
C HIS A 196 -4.59 12.72 -0.42
N THR A 197 -3.98 13.85 -0.06
CA THR A 197 -3.76 14.94 -1.00
C THR A 197 -2.39 15.58 -0.81
N THR A 198 -1.75 15.97 -1.91
CA THR A 198 -0.48 16.71 -1.87
C THR A 198 -0.69 18.21 -1.71
N CYS A 199 -1.91 18.70 -1.93
CA CYS A 199 -2.24 20.12 -1.87
C CYS A 199 -3.40 20.37 -0.90
N LEU A 200 -3.15 21.13 0.15
CA LEU A 200 -4.22 21.70 0.96
C LEU A 200 -4.78 22.92 0.21
N LEU A 201 -5.96 22.77 -0.36
CA LEU A 201 -6.72 23.94 -0.78
C LEU A 201 -7.12 24.71 0.47
N TYR A 202 -6.46 25.84 0.71
CA TYR A 202 -6.73 26.75 1.82
C TYR A 202 -8.13 27.35 1.67
N THR A 203 -9.10 26.67 2.23
CA THR A 203 -10.41 27.25 2.50
C THR A 203 -10.71 26.98 3.98
N SER A 204 -11.30 27.94 4.67
CA SER A 204 -11.66 27.86 6.10
C SER A 204 -12.36 26.53 6.43
N PRO A 205 -12.35 26.07 7.71
CA PRO A 205 -13.00 24.83 8.14
C PRO A 205 -14.52 24.92 7.88
N SER A 206 -14.91 24.56 6.69
CA SER A 206 -16.28 24.48 6.20
C SER A 206 -16.53 23.06 5.74
N PRO A 207 -17.74 22.53 5.84
CA PRO A 207 -18.08 21.25 5.24
C PRO A 207 -17.62 21.20 3.79
N ARG A 208 -17.01 20.11 3.36
CA ARG A 208 -16.50 19.95 2.00
C ARG A 208 -17.04 18.65 1.41
N ASP A 209 -17.30 18.71 0.12
CA ASP A 209 -17.76 17.56 -0.62
C ASP A 209 -16.58 16.64 -0.99
N LEU A 210 -16.83 15.35 -1.00
CA LEU A 210 -15.96 14.33 -1.59
C LEU A 210 -16.42 14.06 -3.02
N SER A 211 -15.49 14.01 -3.96
CA SER A 211 -15.76 13.48 -5.29
C SER A 211 -14.73 12.40 -5.63
N THR A 212 -15.18 11.38 -6.33
CA THR A 212 -14.28 10.39 -6.93
C THR A 212 -13.94 10.87 -8.34
N SER A 213 -12.67 10.91 -8.68
CA SER A 213 -12.19 11.42 -9.98
C SER A 213 -11.94 10.32 -11.00
N ARG A 214 -12.34 9.06 -10.74
CA ARG A 214 -12.23 7.96 -11.71
C ARG A 214 -13.35 6.95 -11.55
#